data_8fd61b34a82489a719547bf3713e0684
#
_entry.id   8fd61b34a82489a719547bf3713e0684
#
_cell.length_a   1.000
_cell.length_b   1.000
_cell.length_c   1.000
_cell.angle_alpha   90.00
_cell.angle_beta   90.00
_cell.angle_gamma   90.00
#
_symmetry.space_group_name_H-M   'P 1'
#
loop_
_entity.id
_entity.type
_entity.pdbx_description
1 polymer ?
#
loop_
_entity_poly.entity_id
_entity_poly.type
_entity_poly.pdbx_seq_one_letter_code
_entity_poly.pdbx_strand_id
1 'polypeptide(L)'
;LRGLLNLRERLPVPAQAAEVVYESPDRYSRRIILDQGQMAGIVPGSPVMDASGVLGQVVRVQPFTSEVRLLVDRDQAIPTEVSRTGVRGVMYGLASNLTSDTVELRYMPRDSDVQPGDALVTSGLDGIYPPGLPVAVVTAVERQGATAFLRIDSQPLAKMQGTRHVLVLTPRNSVLAAERPIAQELATLSQSNADAKKKARDDKSAQRRATPAAPPGQERQP
;
A
#
# COMPACT_ATOMS: atom_id res chain seq x y z
N LEU A 1 6.93 -23.29 -1.61
CA LEU A 1 5.55 -23.10 -2.04
C LEU A 1 4.55 -23.12 -0.86
N ARG A 2 4.56 -24.15 0.02
CA ARG A 2 3.62 -24.21 1.18
C ARG A 2 3.69 -22.98 2.09
N GLY A 3 4.89 -22.46 2.38
CA GLY A 3 5.06 -21.24 3.19
C GLY A 3 4.42 -20.01 2.56
N LEU A 4 4.50 -19.88 1.22
CA LEU A 4 3.86 -18.78 0.48
C LEU A 4 2.33 -18.90 0.48
N LEU A 5 1.77 -20.08 0.38
CA LEU A 5 0.32 -20.28 0.44
C LEU A 5 -0.25 -19.90 1.81
N ASN A 6 0.39 -20.33 2.90
CA ASN A 6 0.01 -19.94 4.25
C ASN A 6 0.15 -18.42 4.50
N LEU A 7 1.17 -17.79 3.89
CA LEU A 7 1.38 -16.36 3.97
C LEU A 7 0.26 -15.59 3.24
N ARG A 8 -0.14 -16.05 2.05
CA ARG A 8 -1.20 -15.46 1.25
C ARG A 8 -2.52 -15.30 2.03
N GLU A 9 -2.88 -16.30 2.84
CA GLU A 9 -4.10 -16.27 3.66
C GLU A 9 -4.05 -15.24 4.79
N ARG A 10 -2.86 -14.82 5.21
CA ARG A 10 -2.65 -13.86 6.31
C ARG A 10 -2.43 -12.42 5.84
N LEU A 11 -2.25 -12.21 4.54
CA LEU A 11 -2.02 -10.89 4.01
C LEU A 11 -3.30 -10.04 4.02
N PRO A 12 -3.20 -8.74 4.34
CA PRO A 12 -4.35 -7.82 4.41
C PRO A 12 -4.85 -7.38 3.02
N VAL A 13 -4.19 -7.81 1.95
CA VAL A 13 -4.51 -7.46 0.56
C VAL A 13 -4.46 -8.70 -0.33
N PRO A 14 -5.20 -8.72 -1.46
CA PRO A 14 -5.11 -9.79 -2.43
C PRO A 14 -3.69 -9.98 -2.94
N ALA A 15 -3.28 -11.23 -3.12
CA ALA A 15 -1.97 -11.58 -3.61
C ALA A 15 -2.03 -12.67 -4.68
N GLN A 16 -1.26 -12.51 -5.76
CA GLN A 16 -1.10 -13.44 -6.86
C GLN A 16 0.24 -14.17 -6.74
N ALA A 17 0.22 -15.50 -6.81
CA ALA A 17 1.46 -16.27 -6.88
C ALA A 17 2.06 -16.17 -8.28
N ALA A 18 3.39 -16.04 -8.35
CA ALA A 18 4.15 -16.00 -9.60
C ALA A 18 5.47 -16.77 -9.46
N GLU A 19 6.02 -17.24 -10.59
CA GLU A 19 7.32 -17.87 -10.66
C GLU A 19 8.34 -16.92 -11.31
N VAL A 20 9.56 -16.93 -10.78
CA VAL A 20 10.70 -16.18 -11.36
C VAL A 20 11.25 -16.97 -12.52
N VAL A 21 11.09 -16.44 -13.74
CA VAL A 21 11.55 -17.09 -14.98
C VAL A 21 12.93 -16.61 -15.43
N TYR A 22 13.35 -15.44 -14.98
CA TYR A 22 14.64 -14.87 -15.29
C TYR A 22 15.13 -13.95 -14.20
N GLU A 23 16.43 -13.99 -13.91
CA GLU A 23 17.12 -13.06 -13.01
C GLU A 23 18.20 -12.32 -13.82
N SER A 24 18.16 -10.99 -13.78
CA SER A 24 19.14 -10.17 -14.53
C SER A 24 20.53 -10.35 -13.94
N PRO A 25 21.55 -10.67 -14.78
CA PRO A 25 22.93 -10.79 -14.33
C PRO A 25 23.59 -9.42 -14.07
N ASP A 26 22.88 -8.32 -14.35
CA ASP A 26 23.41 -6.97 -14.16
C ASP A 26 23.58 -6.65 -12.67
N ARG A 27 24.78 -6.24 -12.31
CA ARG A 27 25.19 -5.95 -10.93
C ARG A 27 24.61 -4.63 -10.40
N TYR A 28 24.30 -3.71 -11.30
CA TYR A 28 23.82 -2.37 -10.98
C TYR A 28 22.29 -2.27 -11.03
N SER A 29 21.67 -3.11 -11.86
CA SER A 29 20.23 -3.18 -12.05
C SER A 29 19.72 -4.55 -11.61
N ARG A 30 19.39 -4.69 -10.35
CA ARG A 30 18.92 -5.95 -9.75
C ARG A 30 17.45 -6.16 -10.03
N ARG A 31 17.16 -6.95 -11.06
CA ARG A 31 15.80 -7.20 -11.55
C ARG A 31 15.53 -8.66 -11.80
N ILE A 32 14.27 -9.03 -11.63
CA ILE A 32 13.76 -10.35 -12.00
C ILE A 32 12.53 -10.21 -12.90
N ILE A 33 12.29 -11.24 -13.71
CA ILE A 33 11.09 -11.35 -14.55
C ILE A 33 10.20 -12.47 -13.99
N LEU A 34 8.91 -12.17 -13.87
CA LEU A 34 7.88 -13.11 -13.42
C LEU A 34 7.07 -13.62 -14.62
N ASP A 35 6.54 -14.83 -14.51
CA ASP A 35 5.64 -15.50 -15.46
C ASP A 35 4.20 -14.96 -15.44
N GLN A 36 3.91 -13.95 -14.65
CA GLN A 36 2.61 -13.33 -14.51
C GLN A 36 2.67 -11.85 -14.89
N GLY A 37 1.65 -11.38 -15.61
CA GLY A 37 1.57 -10.01 -16.10
C GLY A 37 0.17 -9.41 -15.97
N GLN A 38 -0.18 -8.53 -16.90
CA GLN A 38 -1.46 -7.81 -16.92
C GLN A 38 -2.67 -8.75 -16.92
N MET A 39 -2.60 -9.86 -17.66
CA MET A 39 -3.68 -10.85 -17.74
C MET A 39 -3.97 -11.53 -16.41
N ALA A 40 -3.00 -11.56 -15.48
CA ALA A 40 -3.16 -12.05 -14.12
C ALA A 40 -3.55 -10.93 -13.11
N GLY A 41 -3.84 -9.72 -13.61
CA GLY A 41 -4.21 -8.58 -12.77
C GLY A 41 -3.03 -7.87 -12.11
N ILE A 42 -1.78 -8.14 -12.53
CA ILE A 42 -0.60 -7.42 -12.03
C ILE A 42 -0.58 -6.02 -12.63
N VAL A 43 -0.28 -5.03 -11.81
CA VAL A 43 -0.17 -3.62 -12.19
C VAL A 43 1.21 -3.07 -11.81
N PRO A 44 1.73 -2.06 -12.50
CA PRO A 44 2.94 -1.37 -12.08
C PRO A 44 2.79 -0.83 -10.65
N GLY A 45 3.85 -0.91 -9.86
CA GLY A 45 3.82 -0.54 -8.45
C GLY A 45 3.44 -1.67 -7.49
N SER A 46 3.01 -2.84 -7.98
CA SER A 46 2.67 -3.98 -7.14
C SER A 46 3.86 -4.41 -6.27
N PRO A 47 3.70 -4.49 -4.93
CA PRO A 47 4.73 -5.06 -4.06
C PRO A 47 4.94 -6.54 -4.35
N VAL A 48 6.18 -6.99 -4.26
CA VAL A 48 6.56 -8.40 -4.42
C VAL A 48 7.28 -8.88 -3.17
N MET A 49 6.90 -10.06 -2.68
CA MET A 49 7.51 -10.66 -1.51
C MET A 49 7.74 -12.17 -1.67
N ASP A 50 8.69 -12.69 -0.93
CA ASP A 50 8.85 -14.12 -0.70
C ASP A 50 8.24 -14.54 0.65
N ALA A 51 8.55 -15.76 1.10
CA ALA A 51 8.05 -16.26 2.39
C ALA A 51 8.63 -15.54 3.61
N SER A 52 9.73 -14.80 3.46
CA SER A 52 10.49 -14.18 4.54
C SER A 52 10.30 -12.67 4.62
N GLY A 53 9.98 -12.00 3.50
CA GLY A 53 9.82 -10.56 3.49
C GLY A 53 9.65 -9.94 2.11
N VAL A 54 9.69 -8.62 2.07
CA VAL A 54 9.58 -7.84 0.83
C VAL A 54 10.82 -8.05 -0.03
N LEU A 55 10.59 -8.49 -1.28
CA LEU A 55 11.63 -8.72 -2.28
C LEU A 55 11.88 -7.49 -3.16
N GLY A 56 10.81 -6.76 -3.49
CA GLY A 56 10.89 -5.60 -4.38
C GLY A 56 9.54 -5.09 -4.84
N GLN A 57 9.53 -4.48 -6.03
CA GLN A 57 8.35 -3.85 -6.62
C GLN A 57 8.30 -4.04 -8.13
N VAL A 58 7.10 -4.28 -8.68
CA VAL A 58 6.86 -4.35 -10.11
C VAL A 58 7.06 -2.97 -10.73
N VAL A 59 7.98 -2.86 -11.69
CA VAL A 59 8.29 -1.59 -12.41
C VAL A 59 7.72 -1.56 -13.81
N ARG A 60 7.57 -2.72 -14.45
CA ARG A 60 7.01 -2.84 -15.79
C ARG A 60 6.12 -4.08 -15.87
N VAL A 61 5.01 -3.94 -16.59
CA VAL A 61 4.06 -5.04 -16.82
C VAL A 61 3.84 -5.21 -18.32
N GLN A 62 3.91 -6.46 -18.76
CA GLN A 62 3.57 -6.92 -20.11
C GLN A 62 2.33 -7.83 -20.02
N PRO A 63 1.72 -8.25 -21.13
CA PRO A 63 0.51 -9.08 -21.08
C PRO A 63 0.65 -10.33 -20.21
N PHE A 64 1.77 -11.07 -20.33
CA PHE A 64 1.99 -12.35 -19.66
C PHE A 64 3.14 -12.34 -18.65
N THR A 65 3.96 -11.28 -18.62
CA THR A 65 5.13 -11.19 -17.75
C THR A 65 5.19 -9.85 -17.05
N SER A 66 5.94 -9.79 -15.95
CA SER A 66 6.23 -8.54 -15.26
C SER A 66 7.69 -8.46 -14.82
N GLU A 67 8.22 -7.26 -14.82
CA GLU A 67 9.58 -6.94 -14.36
C GLU A 67 9.53 -6.36 -12.96
N VAL A 68 10.30 -6.95 -12.06
CA VAL A 68 10.40 -6.54 -10.66
C VAL A 68 11.78 -5.96 -10.40
N ARG A 69 11.84 -4.79 -9.79
CA ARG A 69 13.05 -4.21 -9.22
C ARG A 69 13.21 -4.71 -7.79
N LEU A 70 14.36 -5.30 -7.49
CA LEU A 70 14.64 -5.86 -6.17
C LEU A 70 14.93 -4.75 -5.14
N LEU A 71 14.73 -5.06 -3.87
CA LEU A 71 14.98 -4.15 -2.75
C LEU A 71 16.42 -3.64 -2.69
N VAL A 72 17.38 -4.46 -3.13
CA VAL A 72 18.81 -4.12 -3.15
C VAL A 72 19.24 -3.27 -4.37
N ASP A 73 18.33 -3.01 -5.31
CA ASP A 73 18.58 -2.10 -6.44
C ASP A 73 18.73 -0.67 -5.94
N ARG A 74 19.70 0.08 -6.47
CA ARG A 74 20.01 1.46 -6.05
C ARG A 74 18.82 2.41 -6.20
N ASP A 75 17.99 2.20 -7.22
CA ASP A 75 16.83 3.04 -7.52
C ASP A 75 15.57 2.61 -6.77
N GLN A 76 15.67 1.59 -5.90
CA GLN A 76 14.54 1.15 -5.08
C GLN A 76 14.55 1.89 -3.74
N ALA A 77 13.38 2.44 -3.40
CA ALA A 77 13.13 3.09 -2.12
C ALA A 77 11.81 2.57 -1.53
N ILE A 78 11.82 2.16 -0.27
CA ILE A 78 10.62 1.67 0.43
C ILE A 78 10.50 2.41 1.77
N PRO A 79 9.37 3.11 2.02
CA PRO A 79 9.08 3.68 3.33
C PRO A 79 8.92 2.58 4.38
N THR A 80 9.77 2.62 5.40
CA THR A 80 9.83 1.63 6.47
C THR A 80 9.73 2.28 7.84
N GLU A 81 9.43 1.46 8.84
CA GLU A 81 9.48 1.85 10.24
C GLU A 81 10.14 0.76 11.08
N VAL A 82 10.73 1.17 12.19
CA VAL A 82 11.27 0.25 13.20
C VAL A 82 10.09 -0.35 13.96
N SER A 83 9.92 -1.67 13.89
CA SER A 83 8.77 -2.36 14.49
C SER A 83 8.65 -2.12 16.02
N ARG A 84 9.78 -1.96 16.73
CA ARG A 84 9.83 -1.76 18.17
C ARG A 84 9.43 -0.34 18.60
N THR A 85 9.86 0.68 17.86
CA THR A 85 9.74 2.10 18.27
C THR A 85 8.76 2.90 17.41
N GLY A 86 8.38 2.38 16.23
CA GLY A 86 7.55 3.11 15.26
C GLY A 86 8.26 4.26 14.56
N VAL A 87 9.57 4.42 14.78
CA VAL A 87 10.35 5.48 14.12
C VAL A 87 10.48 5.15 12.63
N ARG A 88 10.22 6.15 11.79
CA ARG A 88 10.09 5.98 10.34
C ARG A 88 11.32 6.48 9.59
N GLY A 89 11.64 5.77 8.53
CA GLY A 89 12.69 6.12 7.59
C GLY A 89 12.40 5.57 6.20
N VAL A 90 13.35 5.72 5.30
CA VAL A 90 13.26 5.18 3.94
C VAL A 90 14.40 4.21 3.71
N MET A 91 14.06 2.98 3.32
CA MET A 91 15.01 1.95 2.95
C MET A 91 15.45 2.11 1.51
N TYR A 92 16.76 2.13 1.27
CA TYR A 92 17.37 2.19 -0.06
C TYR A 92 18.26 0.99 -0.31
N GLY A 93 18.28 0.51 -1.55
CA GLY A 93 19.23 -0.48 -2.00
C GLY A 93 20.65 0.10 -2.07
N LEU A 94 21.65 -0.69 -1.66
CA LEU A 94 23.07 -0.40 -1.83
C LEU A 94 23.65 -1.35 -2.86
N ALA A 95 23.64 -0.97 -4.13
CA ALA A 95 24.26 -1.75 -5.20
C ALA A 95 25.81 -1.68 -5.16
N SER A 96 26.42 -1.68 -3.96
CA SER A 96 27.84 -1.38 -3.81
C SER A 96 28.76 -2.59 -3.82
N ASN A 97 28.28 -3.80 -3.51
CA ASN A 97 29.13 -4.98 -3.42
C ASN A 97 28.47 -6.25 -3.98
N LEU A 98 29.27 -7.03 -4.69
CA LEU A 98 28.88 -8.28 -5.36
C LEU A 98 28.50 -9.42 -4.42
N THR A 99 28.85 -9.28 -3.13
CA THR A 99 28.79 -10.37 -2.15
C THR A 99 27.85 -10.11 -1.00
N SER A 100 27.33 -8.89 -0.81
CA SER A 100 26.41 -8.59 0.28
C SER A 100 25.16 -7.88 -0.23
N ASP A 101 24.02 -8.55 -0.08
CA ASP A 101 22.70 -7.94 -0.24
C ASP A 101 22.44 -7.03 0.98
N THR A 102 22.98 -5.80 0.96
CA THR A 102 22.83 -4.82 2.04
C THR A 102 21.92 -3.68 1.59
N VAL A 103 21.12 -3.19 2.49
CA VAL A 103 20.25 -2.02 2.31
C VAL A 103 20.52 -1.00 3.39
N GLU A 104 20.28 0.28 3.10
CA GLU A 104 20.51 1.39 4.02
C GLU A 104 19.21 2.07 4.38
N LEU A 105 18.94 2.22 5.68
CA LEU A 105 17.83 3.02 6.18
C LEU A 105 18.31 4.47 6.35
N ARG A 106 17.67 5.39 5.64
CA ARG A 106 18.00 6.83 5.59
C ARG A 106 16.94 7.69 6.22
N TYR A 107 17.31 8.96 6.47
CA TYR A 107 16.42 10.01 7.02
C TYR A 107 16.00 9.76 8.47
N MET A 108 16.77 8.98 9.22
CA MET A 108 16.55 8.76 10.65
C MET A 108 17.25 9.84 11.46
N PRO A 109 16.54 10.63 12.29
CA PRO A 109 17.16 11.60 13.18
C PRO A 109 18.20 10.96 14.10
N ARG A 110 19.23 11.73 14.50
CA ARG A 110 20.36 11.19 15.34
C ARG A 110 19.91 10.71 16.71
N ASP A 111 18.85 11.27 17.25
CA ASP A 111 18.25 10.95 18.54
C ASP A 111 17.29 9.76 18.47
N SER A 112 17.12 9.16 17.29
CA SER A 112 16.23 8.01 17.11
C SER A 112 16.75 6.79 17.88
N ASP A 113 15.83 6.12 18.58
CA ASP A 113 16.10 4.85 19.25
C ASP A 113 16.04 3.70 18.23
N VAL A 114 17.18 3.42 17.61
CA VAL A 114 17.40 2.30 16.70
C VAL A 114 18.64 1.54 17.15
N GLN A 115 18.54 0.21 17.17
CA GLN A 115 19.57 -0.69 17.65
C GLN A 115 19.82 -1.83 16.65
N PRO A 116 21.03 -2.37 16.58
CA PRO A 116 21.28 -3.62 15.86
C PRO A 116 20.33 -4.73 16.36
N GLY A 117 19.74 -5.48 15.42
CA GLY A 117 18.73 -6.50 15.70
C GLY A 117 17.28 -6.00 15.60
N ASP A 118 17.04 -4.69 15.49
CA ASP A 118 15.69 -4.16 15.29
C ASP A 118 15.12 -4.64 13.93
N ALA A 119 13.88 -5.12 13.97
CA ALA A 119 13.13 -5.49 12.77
C ALA A 119 12.54 -4.25 12.10
N LEU A 120 12.70 -4.18 10.77
CA LEU A 120 12.17 -3.14 9.92
C LEU A 120 11.00 -3.67 9.11
N VAL A 121 9.90 -2.94 9.15
CA VAL A 121 8.66 -3.29 8.42
C VAL A 121 8.22 -2.13 7.54
N THR A 122 7.37 -2.39 6.56
CA THR A 122 6.77 -1.34 5.73
C THR A 122 5.88 -0.44 6.55
N SER A 123 5.97 0.89 6.37
CA SER A 123 5.16 1.87 7.09
C SER A 123 3.78 2.12 6.46
N GLY A 124 3.59 1.75 5.20
CA GLY A 124 2.36 1.99 4.45
C GLY A 124 2.09 3.45 4.06
N LEU A 125 3.06 4.35 4.25
CA LEU A 125 2.89 5.80 4.00
C LEU A 125 2.76 6.17 2.53
N ASP A 126 3.37 5.37 1.64
CA ASP A 126 3.30 5.58 0.18
C ASP A 126 1.97 5.14 -0.43
N GLY A 127 1.12 4.47 0.34
CA GLY A 127 -0.13 3.88 -0.16
C GLY A 127 0.08 2.71 -1.13
N ILE A 128 1.30 2.26 -1.34
CA ILE A 128 1.66 1.13 -2.23
C ILE A 128 1.78 -0.14 -1.40
N TYR A 129 2.69 -0.11 -0.42
CA TYR A 129 2.92 -1.23 0.47
C TYR A 129 1.87 -1.27 1.59
N PRO A 130 1.24 -2.41 1.85
CA PRO A 130 0.53 -2.62 3.12
C PRO A 130 1.49 -2.39 4.30
N PRO A 131 1.05 -1.77 5.40
CA PRO A 131 1.89 -1.60 6.58
C PRO A 131 2.19 -2.94 7.26
N GLY A 132 3.36 -3.05 7.90
CA GLY A 132 3.73 -4.19 8.71
C GLY A 132 4.33 -5.38 7.95
N LEU A 133 4.62 -5.26 6.64
CA LEU A 133 5.34 -6.31 5.91
C LEU A 133 6.81 -6.35 6.33
N PRO A 134 7.38 -7.53 6.64
CA PRO A 134 8.79 -7.65 6.99
C PRO A 134 9.69 -7.21 5.83
N VAL A 135 10.71 -6.38 6.10
CA VAL A 135 11.64 -5.86 5.09
C VAL A 135 13.07 -6.30 5.37
N ALA A 136 13.61 -5.91 6.52
CA ALA A 136 15.02 -6.11 6.86
C ALA A 136 15.23 -6.18 8.38
N VAL A 137 16.46 -6.50 8.78
CA VAL A 137 16.93 -6.40 10.17
C VAL A 137 18.12 -5.46 10.19
N VAL A 138 18.17 -4.55 11.18
CA VAL A 138 19.28 -3.63 11.40
C VAL A 138 20.54 -4.43 11.78
N THR A 139 21.63 -4.22 11.06
CA THR A 139 22.93 -4.86 11.34
C THR A 139 23.92 -3.92 12.02
N ALA A 140 23.95 -2.65 11.61
CA ALA A 140 24.84 -1.64 12.18
C ALA A 140 24.17 -0.26 12.21
N VAL A 141 24.53 0.53 13.23
CA VAL A 141 24.07 1.91 13.40
C VAL A 141 25.28 2.81 13.59
N GLU A 142 25.57 3.64 12.60
CA GLU A 142 26.65 4.61 12.65
C GLU A 142 26.14 5.95 13.17
N ARG A 143 26.55 6.31 14.41
CA ARG A 143 26.19 7.58 15.07
C ARG A 143 27.29 8.65 14.93
N GLN A 144 28.43 8.31 14.32
CA GLN A 144 29.58 9.18 14.14
C GLN A 144 29.50 9.96 12.83
N GLY A 145 29.88 11.24 12.83
CA GLY A 145 29.91 12.12 11.68
C GLY A 145 29.21 13.46 11.90
N ALA A 146 29.40 14.41 10.99
CA ALA A 146 28.81 15.75 11.03
C ALA A 146 27.38 15.82 10.45
N THR A 147 26.78 14.68 10.08
CA THR A 147 25.46 14.62 9.46
C THR A 147 24.34 14.68 10.50
N ALA A 148 23.20 15.29 10.13
CA ALA A 148 22.01 15.35 10.98
C ALA A 148 21.27 14.01 11.11
N PHE A 149 21.62 13.03 10.27
CA PHE A 149 20.94 11.73 10.18
C PHE A 149 21.90 10.58 10.52
N LEU A 150 21.32 9.50 11.04
CA LEU A 150 21.99 8.23 11.24
C LEU A 150 22.22 7.54 9.90
N ARG A 151 23.35 6.83 9.80
CA ARG A 151 23.55 5.81 8.78
C ARG A 151 23.26 4.44 9.39
N ILE A 152 22.33 3.71 8.83
CA ILE A 152 21.86 2.44 9.39
C ILE A 152 21.90 1.39 8.29
N ASP A 153 22.86 0.47 8.44
CA ASP A 153 22.99 -0.67 7.54
C ASP A 153 22.05 -1.80 8.01
N SER A 154 21.41 -2.44 7.05
CA SER A 154 20.41 -3.47 7.33
C SER A 154 20.51 -4.62 6.34
N GLN A 155 20.13 -5.82 6.78
CA GLN A 155 20.10 -7.04 5.97
C GLN A 155 18.66 -7.34 5.56
N PRO A 156 18.34 -7.45 4.26
CA PRO A 156 17.03 -7.91 3.79
C PRO A 156 16.64 -9.25 4.39
N LEU A 157 15.36 -9.42 4.73
CA LEU A 157 14.81 -10.72 5.16
C LEU A 157 14.47 -11.61 3.98
N ALA A 158 14.03 -11.03 2.87
CA ALA A 158 13.77 -11.77 1.64
C ALA A 158 15.06 -12.23 0.98
N LYS A 159 14.95 -13.34 0.27
CA LYS A 159 16.06 -13.97 -0.46
C LYS A 159 16.27 -13.25 -1.79
N MET A 160 17.30 -12.39 -1.87
CA MET A 160 17.56 -11.54 -3.04
C MET A 160 18.08 -12.28 -4.27
N GLN A 161 18.48 -13.56 -4.14
CA GLN A 161 19.00 -14.41 -5.21
C GLN A 161 18.42 -15.81 -5.14
N GLY A 162 18.16 -16.42 -6.30
CA GLY A 162 17.71 -17.82 -6.41
C GLY A 162 16.30 -18.06 -5.86
N THR A 163 15.50 -17.02 -5.69
CA THR A 163 14.08 -17.16 -5.33
C THR A 163 13.29 -17.63 -6.54
N ARG A 164 12.54 -18.73 -6.41
CA ARG A 164 11.75 -19.31 -7.52
C ARG A 164 10.30 -18.88 -7.51
N HIS A 165 9.69 -18.72 -6.35
CA HIS A 165 8.26 -18.41 -6.21
C HIS A 165 8.09 -17.20 -5.33
N VAL A 166 7.21 -16.30 -5.74
CA VAL A 166 6.91 -15.05 -5.07
C VAL A 166 5.41 -14.81 -4.98
N LEU A 167 5.00 -13.89 -4.12
CA LEU A 167 3.66 -13.31 -4.09
C LEU A 167 3.75 -11.87 -4.59
N VAL A 168 2.91 -11.54 -5.57
CA VAL A 168 2.69 -10.18 -6.06
C VAL A 168 1.42 -9.66 -5.41
N LEU A 169 1.54 -8.60 -4.62
CA LEU A 169 0.44 -8.01 -3.87
C LEU A 169 -0.25 -6.93 -4.69
N THR A 170 -1.56 -6.81 -4.54
CA THR A 170 -2.28 -5.66 -5.08
C THR A 170 -1.86 -4.41 -4.31
N PRO A 171 -1.42 -3.31 -4.98
CA PRO A 171 -1.05 -2.07 -4.29
C PRO A 171 -2.22 -1.54 -3.47
N ARG A 172 -1.95 -1.06 -2.28
CA ARG A 172 -2.98 -0.58 -1.35
C ARG A 172 -3.82 0.57 -1.93
N ASN A 173 -3.19 1.48 -2.65
CA ASN A 173 -3.88 2.58 -3.33
C ASN A 173 -4.86 2.11 -4.41
N SER A 174 -4.57 1.00 -5.09
CA SER A 174 -5.48 0.39 -6.07
C SER A 174 -6.69 -0.24 -5.38
N VAL A 175 -6.51 -0.88 -4.22
CA VAL A 175 -7.62 -1.42 -3.40
C VAL A 175 -8.50 -0.28 -2.92
N LEU A 176 -7.92 0.78 -2.35
CA LEU A 176 -8.65 1.95 -1.88
C LEU A 176 -9.36 2.71 -3.02
N ALA A 177 -8.76 2.75 -4.22
CA ALA A 177 -9.39 3.35 -5.39
C ALA A 177 -10.58 2.51 -5.89
N ALA A 178 -10.51 1.20 -5.80
CA ALA A 178 -11.62 0.31 -6.15
C ALA A 178 -12.80 0.39 -5.16
N GLU A 179 -12.53 0.69 -3.89
CA GLU A 179 -13.56 0.86 -2.85
C GLU A 179 -14.25 2.26 -2.90
N ARG A 180 -13.58 3.28 -3.44
CA ARG A 180 -14.10 4.66 -3.54
C ARG A 180 -15.39 4.81 -4.34
N PRO A 181 -15.59 4.15 -5.50
CA PRO A 181 -16.82 4.29 -6.28
C PRO A 181 -18.07 3.90 -5.49
N ILE A 182 -17.99 2.82 -4.73
CA ILE A 182 -19.13 2.30 -3.93
C ILE A 182 -19.48 3.29 -2.80
N ALA A 183 -18.49 3.86 -2.13
CA ALA A 183 -18.72 4.82 -1.06
C ALA A 183 -19.31 6.15 -1.61
N GLN A 184 -18.88 6.60 -2.78
CA GLN A 184 -19.44 7.79 -3.44
C GLN A 184 -20.85 7.56 -3.96
N GLU A 185 -21.12 6.40 -4.52
CA GLU A 185 -22.45 6.02 -5.01
C GLU A 185 -23.46 5.90 -3.85
N LEU A 186 -23.06 5.31 -2.72
CA LEU A 186 -23.86 5.27 -1.51
C LEU A 186 -24.11 6.67 -0.91
N ALA A 187 -23.11 7.57 -0.97
CA ALA A 187 -23.25 8.95 -0.52
C ALA A 187 -24.22 9.75 -1.41
N THR A 188 -24.15 9.60 -2.74
CA THR A 188 -25.07 10.25 -3.67
C THR A 188 -26.50 9.73 -3.55
N LEU A 189 -26.69 8.43 -3.37
CA LEU A 189 -28.00 7.83 -3.10
C LEU A 189 -28.61 8.30 -1.78
N SER A 190 -27.79 8.45 -0.74
CA SER A 190 -28.27 8.98 0.54
C SER A 190 -28.67 10.45 0.47
N GLN A 191 -27.95 11.28 -0.29
CA GLN A 191 -28.28 12.67 -0.54
C GLN A 191 -29.54 12.82 -1.38
N SER A 192 -29.69 12.06 -2.46
CA SER A 192 -30.90 12.09 -3.30
C SER A 192 -32.17 11.69 -2.52
N ASN A 193 -32.07 10.72 -1.64
CA ASN A 193 -33.15 10.31 -0.74
C ASN A 193 -33.50 11.37 0.31
N ALA A 194 -32.49 12.11 0.80
CA ALA A 194 -32.70 13.22 1.74
C ALA A 194 -33.42 14.40 1.07
N ASP A 195 -33.02 14.76 -0.16
CA ASP A 195 -33.61 15.82 -0.95
C ASP A 195 -35.04 15.49 -1.40
N ALA A 196 -35.31 14.25 -1.81
CA ALA A 196 -36.66 13.76 -2.12
C ALA A 196 -37.59 13.87 -0.89
N LYS A 197 -37.10 13.51 0.29
CA LYS A 197 -37.86 13.58 1.54
C LYS A 197 -38.13 15.04 1.99
N LYS A 198 -37.21 15.95 1.71
CA LYS A 198 -37.37 17.38 1.97
C LYS A 198 -38.41 17.99 1.02
N LYS A 199 -38.34 17.69 -0.27
CA LYS A 199 -39.31 18.16 -1.29
C LYS A 199 -40.71 17.68 -0.99
N ALA A 200 -40.92 16.41 -0.60
CA ALA A 200 -42.20 15.86 -0.19
C ALA A 200 -42.79 16.51 1.07
N ARG A 201 -41.94 17.00 1.99
CA ARG A 201 -42.38 17.76 3.17
C ARG A 201 -42.84 19.17 2.81
N ASP A 202 -42.09 19.84 1.92
CA ASP A 202 -42.39 21.20 1.48
C ASP A 202 -43.68 21.25 0.66
N ASP A 203 -43.94 20.27 -0.24
CA ASP A 203 -45.20 20.13 -1.00
C ASP A 203 -46.37 19.89 -0.06
N LYS A 204 -46.23 19.06 0.98
CA LYS A 204 -47.27 18.81 1.97
C LYS A 204 -47.61 20.00 2.82
N SER A 205 -46.62 20.87 3.10
CA SER A 205 -46.79 22.11 3.84
C SER A 205 -47.47 23.19 2.98
N ALA A 206 -47.16 23.26 1.68
CA ALA A 206 -47.80 24.15 0.73
C ALA A 206 -49.26 23.82 0.52
N GLN A 207 -49.60 22.53 0.40
CA GLN A 207 -51.00 22.05 0.24
C GLN A 207 -51.88 22.34 1.46
N ARG A 208 -51.31 22.31 2.68
CA ARG A 208 -52.01 22.69 3.92
C ARG A 208 -52.30 24.20 4.04
N ARG A 209 -51.52 25.06 3.37
CA ARG A 209 -51.73 26.53 3.33
C ARG A 209 -52.77 26.96 2.27
N ALA A 210 -53.10 26.09 1.31
CA ALA A 210 -53.98 26.40 0.21
C ALA A 210 -55.45 25.98 0.45
N THR A 211 -55.83 25.54 1.66
CA THR A 211 -57.26 25.23 1.97
C THR A 211 -57.98 26.56 2.29
N PRO A 212 -58.97 27.01 1.46
CA PRO A 212 -59.70 28.24 1.68
C PRO A 212 -60.58 28.08 2.95
N ALA A 213 -60.62 29.13 3.76
CA ALA A 213 -61.55 29.27 4.88
C ALA A 213 -62.99 29.27 4.37
N ALA A 214 -63.88 28.51 4.99
CA ALA A 214 -65.31 28.52 4.71
C ALA A 214 -65.92 29.91 4.95
N PRO A 215 -66.93 30.34 4.10
CA PRO A 215 -67.55 31.63 4.26
C PRO A 215 -68.46 31.69 5.53
N PRO A 216 -68.57 32.85 6.20
CA PRO A 216 -69.40 32.99 7.39
C PRO A 216 -70.90 32.91 7.02
N GLY A 217 -71.63 32.20 7.90
CA GLY A 217 -73.07 31.95 7.76
C GLY A 217 -73.90 33.21 7.69
N GLN A 218 -74.94 33.15 6.82
CA GLN A 218 -76.00 34.14 6.75
C GLN A 218 -76.89 34.08 7.99
N GLU A 219 -76.95 35.18 8.72
CA GLU A 219 -77.98 35.49 9.70
C GLU A 219 -79.36 35.54 9.00
N ARG A 220 -80.34 34.78 9.50
CA ARG A 220 -81.76 34.98 9.23
C ARG A 220 -82.30 35.89 10.35
N GLN A 221 -82.86 37.02 9.97
CA GLN A 221 -83.83 37.80 10.78
C GLN A 221 -85.27 37.64 10.23
N PRO A 222 -86.25 38.06 10.97
CA PRO A 222 -87.37 37.32 11.53
C PRO A 222 -88.51 37.27 10.60
#